data_30c06b8cf9640d711e6ac18c485eee89
#
_entry.id   30c06b8cf9640d711e6ac18c485eee89
#
_cell.length_a   1.000
_cell.length_b   1.000
_cell.length_c   1.000
_cell.angle_alpha   90.00
_cell.angle_beta   90.00
_cell.angle_gamma   90.00
#
_symmetry.space_group_name_H-M   'P 1'
#
loop_
_entity.id
_entity.type
_entity.pdbx_description
1 polymer ?
#
loop_
_entity_poly.entity_id
_entity_poly.type
_entity_poly.pdbx_seq_one_letter_code
_entity_poly.pdbx_strand_id
1 'polypeptide(L)'
;MRFLLAHGPNLNLLGNRAPEVYGTATLADLEAEATEAATALGATLESFQTNHEGALIERLHAARDEVDGIVLNAGAWTHTSYALRDAIEAIDVPTVEVHLSNVMERETFRHHSVLAEVCIHTIYGRGIAGYANALGRLHAHLSHAPEVVRYGPHPDHLLEVRLPDGGGPHPAVVLLHGGFWRHQWTRDTLDPVALDLPRHGIASVNAEYRRVGAGGGGTTTLEDVRAAIAGTADHPEIDAGQLAVVGHSAGGHLALWAASRAGTEIPLRLAASLAGVTDLERGRRDRLGDGAVDAFLGGGEVGAHSPIDLLPLGTPSLCVHGTLDDAVPVEYSERFARAARSAGDDAEVLIGDGDDHFAPIDPSHPLWEATRSRLLGALG
;
A
#
# COMPACT_ATOMS: atom_id res chain seq x y z
N MET A 1 -2.61 16.84 14.93
CA MET A 1 -3.86 16.09 14.72
C MET A 1 -4.20 15.32 15.99
N ARG A 2 -5.48 15.07 16.24
CA ARG A 2 -5.98 14.27 17.38
C ARG A 2 -6.73 13.07 16.82
N PHE A 3 -6.39 11.86 17.22
CA PHE A 3 -7.03 10.65 16.76
C PHE A 3 -7.75 9.92 17.89
N LEU A 4 -8.85 9.25 17.56
CA LEU A 4 -9.54 8.31 18.43
C LEU A 4 -9.27 6.88 17.93
N LEU A 5 -8.83 6.02 18.85
CA LEU A 5 -8.76 4.57 18.66
C LEU A 5 -9.96 3.93 19.36
N ALA A 6 -10.95 3.52 18.58
CA ALA A 6 -12.20 2.97 19.11
C ALA A 6 -12.26 1.44 18.93
N HIS A 7 -12.48 0.75 20.03
CA HIS A 7 -12.53 -0.71 20.09
C HIS A 7 -13.91 -1.21 20.50
N GLY A 8 -14.46 -2.10 19.70
CA GLY A 8 -15.70 -2.82 19.93
C GLY A 8 -15.54 -4.03 20.88
N PRO A 9 -16.50 -4.98 20.83
CA PRO A 9 -16.62 -6.05 21.79
C PRO A 9 -15.45 -7.02 21.74
N ASN A 10 -15.10 -7.52 22.93
CA ASN A 10 -14.09 -8.56 23.15
C ASN A 10 -12.64 -8.14 22.85
N LEU A 11 -12.35 -6.91 22.45
CA LEU A 11 -10.98 -6.43 22.25
C LEU A 11 -10.22 -6.33 23.59
N ASN A 12 -10.95 -6.10 24.71
CA ASN A 12 -10.42 -6.18 26.06
C ASN A 12 -9.90 -7.57 26.47
N LEU A 13 -10.17 -8.61 25.66
CA LEU A 13 -9.72 -9.98 25.91
C LEU A 13 -8.51 -10.38 25.02
N LEU A 14 -7.92 -9.45 24.29
CA LEU A 14 -6.71 -9.71 23.51
C LEU A 14 -5.58 -10.23 24.43
N GLY A 15 -4.73 -11.10 23.87
CA GLY A 15 -3.69 -11.82 24.59
C GLY A 15 -4.19 -13.07 25.33
N ASN A 16 -5.49 -13.14 25.67
CA ASN A 16 -6.10 -14.30 26.34
C ASN A 16 -7.11 -15.06 25.45
N ARG A 17 -7.36 -14.58 24.23
CA ARG A 17 -8.39 -15.10 23.34
C ARG A 17 -7.75 -15.59 22.03
N ALA A 18 -7.93 -16.88 21.70
CA ALA A 18 -7.58 -17.50 20.43
C ALA A 18 -6.25 -16.97 19.85
N PRO A 19 -5.10 -17.22 20.51
CA PRO A 19 -3.82 -16.65 20.10
C PRO A 19 -3.38 -17.08 18.69
N GLU A 20 -3.90 -18.19 18.18
CA GLU A 20 -3.71 -18.66 16.82
C GLU A 20 -4.38 -17.76 15.74
N VAL A 21 -5.36 -16.94 16.16
CA VAL A 21 -6.10 -16.01 15.28
C VAL A 21 -5.67 -14.56 15.48
N TYR A 22 -5.47 -14.15 16.75
CA TYR A 22 -5.27 -12.75 17.12
C TYR A 22 -3.86 -12.44 17.64
N GLY A 23 -3.00 -13.46 17.76
CA GLY A 23 -1.69 -13.33 18.40
C GLY A 23 -1.77 -13.28 19.94
N THR A 24 -0.63 -13.03 20.57
CA THR A 24 -0.47 -12.99 22.03
C THR A 24 -0.44 -11.58 22.60
N ALA A 25 -0.41 -10.55 21.76
CA ALA A 25 -0.42 -9.15 22.19
C ALA A 25 -1.73 -8.80 22.91
N THR A 26 -1.63 -8.08 24.00
CA THR A 26 -2.78 -7.57 24.76
C THR A 26 -3.33 -6.29 24.14
N LEU A 27 -4.49 -5.82 24.60
CA LEU A 27 -5.01 -4.51 24.20
C LEU A 27 -4.05 -3.39 24.62
N ALA A 28 -3.43 -3.49 25.79
CA ALA A 28 -2.47 -2.50 26.25
C ALA A 28 -1.21 -2.43 25.38
N ASP A 29 -0.70 -3.57 24.88
CA ASP A 29 0.43 -3.62 23.97
C ASP A 29 0.06 -2.93 22.63
N LEU A 30 -1.13 -3.22 22.12
CA LEU A 30 -1.66 -2.59 20.89
C LEU A 30 -1.81 -1.07 21.04
N GLU A 31 -2.38 -0.61 22.16
CA GLU A 31 -2.57 0.83 22.44
C GLU A 31 -1.23 1.56 22.61
N ALA A 32 -0.23 0.90 23.20
CA ALA A 32 1.12 1.44 23.33
C ALA A 32 1.78 1.64 21.95
N GLU A 33 1.76 0.60 21.10
CA GLU A 33 2.31 0.65 19.72
C GLU A 33 1.58 1.71 18.88
N ALA A 34 0.25 1.76 18.94
CA ALA A 34 -0.54 2.76 18.24
C ALA A 34 -0.23 4.20 18.72
N THR A 35 0.02 4.39 20.03
CA THR A 35 0.38 5.70 20.59
C THR A 35 1.78 6.14 20.11
N GLU A 36 2.72 5.21 20.04
CA GLU A 36 4.05 5.48 19.47
C GLU A 36 3.95 5.89 18.00
N ALA A 37 3.17 5.13 17.21
CA ALA A 37 2.93 5.45 15.80
C ALA A 37 2.27 6.84 15.62
N ALA A 38 1.25 7.18 16.40
CA ALA A 38 0.62 8.50 16.36
C ALA A 38 1.61 9.61 16.72
N THR A 39 2.45 9.38 17.72
CA THR A 39 3.48 10.34 18.15
C THR A 39 4.53 10.58 17.05
N ALA A 40 4.96 9.54 16.35
CA ALA A 40 5.87 9.64 15.20
C ALA A 40 5.28 10.49 14.06
N LEU A 41 3.93 10.49 13.92
CA LEU A 41 3.19 11.33 12.97
C LEU A 41 2.92 12.77 13.49
N GLY A 42 3.40 13.13 14.68
CA GLY A 42 3.10 14.42 15.30
C GLY A 42 1.65 14.57 15.77
N ALA A 43 0.96 13.46 16.03
CA ALA A 43 -0.43 13.40 16.46
C ALA A 43 -0.56 12.91 17.91
N THR A 44 -1.73 13.14 18.52
CA THR A 44 -2.13 12.55 19.80
C THR A 44 -3.19 11.48 19.59
N LEU A 45 -3.23 10.45 20.43
CA LEU A 45 -4.16 9.35 20.38
C LEU A 45 -4.91 9.21 21.71
N GLU A 46 -6.23 9.10 21.63
CA GLU A 46 -7.09 8.68 22.73
C GLU A 46 -7.63 7.28 22.41
N SER A 47 -7.64 6.38 23.40
CA SER A 47 -8.20 5.03 23.25
C SER A 47 -9.51 4.89 24.00
N PHE A 48 -10.46 4.18 23.40
CA PHE A 48 -11.74 3.84 24.00
C PHE A 48 -12.13 2.40 23.63
N GLN A 49 -12.50 1.60 24.63
CA GLN A 49 -13.00 0.24 24.44
C GLN A 49 -14.33 0.02 25.13
N THR A 50 -15.27 -0.65 24.45
CA THR A 50 -16.54 -1.03 25.05
C THR A 50 -17.11 -2.32 24.47
N ASN A 51 -17.86 -3.06 25.32
CA ASN A 51 -18.68 -4.19 24.89
C ASN A 51 -20.18 -3.80 24.73
N HIS A 52 -20.50 -2.51 24.78
CA HIS A 52 -21.84 -1.97 24.63
C HIS A 52 -21.92 -1.13 23.35
N GLU A 53 -22.73 -1.55 22.39
CA GLU A 53 -22.86 -0.90 21.09
C GLU A 53 -23.30 0.56 21.21
N GLY A 54 -24.31 0.83 22.06
CA GLY A 54 -24.78 2.20 22.32
C GLY A 54 -23.70 3.13 22.88
N ALA A 55 -22.82 2.61 23.77
CA ALA A 55 -21.72 3.40 24.30
C ALA A 55 -20.66 3.70 23.22
N LEU A 56 -20.45 2.80 22.24
CA LEU A 56 -19.59 3.08 21.12
C LEU A 56 -20.19 4.17 20.22
N ILE A 57 -21.50 4.11 19.95
CA ILE A 57 -22.22 5.13 19.18
C ILE A 57 -22.11 6.52 19.85
N GLU A 58 -22.35 6.58 21.16
CA GLU A 58 -22.22 7.84 21.93
C GLU A 58 -20.79 8.39 21.89
N ARG A 59 -19.78 7.51 21.96
CA ARG A 59 -18.36 7.93 21.86
C ARG A 59 -18.03 8.46 20.45
N LEU A 60 -18.57 7.83 19.39
CA LEU A 60 -18.44 8.32 18.02
C LEU A 60 -19.11 9.70 17.86
N HIS A 61 -20.32 9.88 18.41
CA HIS A 61 -20.98 11.18 18.39
C HIS A 61 -20.18 12.29 19.08
N ALA A 62 -19.56 11.99 20.23
CA ALA A 62 -18.69 12.93 20.93
C ALA A 62 -17.41 13.23 20.14
N ALA A 63 -16.89 12.25 19.39
CA ALA A 63 -15.68 12.42 18.59
C ALA A 63 -15.80 13.49 17.50
N ARG A 64 -17.01 13.79 17.02
CA ARG A 64 -17.28 14.78 15.96
C ARG A 64 -16.58 16.11 16.18
N ASP A 65 -16.58 16.61 17.41
CA ASP A 65 -16.02 17.92 17.74
C ASP A 65 -14.67 17.82 18.48
N GLU A 66 -14.20 16.60 18.76
CA GLU A 66 -13.04 16.36 19.59
C GLU A 66 -11.80 15.88 18.84
N VAL A 67 -11.99 15.15 17.72
CA VAL A 67 -10.87 14.51 17.00
C VAL A 67 -10.91 14.80 15.50
N ASP A 68 -9.74 14.65 14.87
CA ASP A 68 -9.59 14.87 13.44
C ASP A 68 -9.80 13.57 12.63
N GLY A 69 -9.68 12.40 13.27
CA GLY A 69 -9.87 11.10 12.61
C GLY A 69 -10.04 9.95 13.60
N ILE A 70 -10.61 8.84 13.11
CA ILE A 70 -10.96 7.68 13.92
C ILE A 70 -10.35 6.41 13.30
N VAL A 71 -9.66 5.60 14.13
CA VAL A 71 -9.36 4.19 13.83
C VAL A 71 -10.35 3.34 14.57
N LEU A 72 -11.17 2.58 13.84
CA LEU A 72 -12.28 1.81 14.40
C LEU A 72 -12.07 0.30 14.19
N ASN A 73 -11.97 -0.45 15.27
CA ASN A 73 -12.17 -1.90 15.26
C ASN A 73 -13.51 -2.23 15.92
N ALA A 74 -14.57 -2.27 15.15
CA ALA A 74 -15.90 -2.55 15.64
C ALA A 74 -16.12 -4.03 16.05
N GLY A 75 -15.09 -4.88 15.87
CA GLY A 75 -15.20 -6.32 16.13
C GLY A 75 -16.30 -6.98 15.31
N ALA A 76 -17.15 -7.79 15.93
CA ALA A 76 -18.23 -8.47 15.20
C ALA A 76 -19.34 -7.53 14.74
N TRP A 77 -19.48 -6.36 15.34
CA TRP A 77 -20.49 -5.37 14.91
C TRP A 77 -20.29 -4.87 13.48
N THR A 78 -19.05 -4.97 12.97
CA THR A 78 -18.76 -4.59 11.59
C THR A 78 -19.60 -5.33 10.55
N HIS A 79 -20.09 -6.55 10.89
CA HIS A 79 -20.85 -7.39 9.98
C HIS A 79 -22.37 -7.16 10.06
N THR A 80 -22.88 -6.45 11.09
CA THR A 80 -24.30 -6.43 11.44
C THR A 80 -24.86 -5.07 11.86
N SER A 81 -24.00 -4.14 12.31
CA SER A 81 -24.47 -2.90 12.90
C SER A 81 -24.67 -1.80 11.86
N TYR A 82 -25.88 -1.68 11.36
CA TYR A 82 -26.30 -0.50 10.59
C TYR A 82 -26.36 0.77 11.46
N ALA A 83 -26.57 0.64 12.77
CA ALA A 83 -26.57 1.78 13.69
C ALA A 83 -25.17 2.41 13.81
N LEU A 84 -24.11 1.60 13.86
CA LEU A 84 -22.74 2.11 13.82
C LEU A 84 -22.39 2.72 12.45
N ARG A 85 -22.86 2.09 11.35
CA ARG A 85 -22.70 2.64 10.01
C ARG A 85 -23.30 4.06 9.92
N ASP A 86 -24.55 4.20 10.34
CA ASP A 86 -25.24 5.50 10.33
C ASP A 86 -24.56 6.52 11.24
N ALA A 87 -24.03 6.08 12.41
CA ALA A 87 -23.30 6.96 13.31
C ALA A 87 -21.99 7.48 12.68
N ILE A 88 -21.21 6.63 11.98
CA ILE A 88 -19.99 7.04 11.28
C ILE A 88 -20.32 8.05 10.18
N GLU A 89 -21.34 7.76 9.38
CA GLU A 89 -21.81 8.67 8.30
C GLU A 89 -22.28 10.03 8.86
N ALA A 90 -22.98 10.02 9.99
CA ALA A 90 -23.56 11.23 10.59
C ALA A 90 -22.53 12.17 11.22
N ILE A 91 -21.38 11.66 11.71
CA ILE A 91 -20.36 12.48 12.35
C ILE A 91 -19.44 13.16 11.34
N ASP A 92 -19.32 12.63 10.10
CA ASP A 92 -18.48 13.15 9.03
C ASP A 92 -16.99 13.32 9.44
N VAL A 93 -16.49 12.40 10.29
CA VAL A 93 -15.08 12.32 10.70
C VAL A 93 -14.42 11.20 9.93
N PRO A 94 -13.31 11.45 9.21
CA PRO A 94 -12.60 10.41 8.49
C PRO A 94 -12.30 9.21 9.38
N THR A 95 -12.82 8.04 8.99
CA THR A 95 -12.70 6.81 9.78
C THR A 95 -12.01 5.73 8.96
N VAL A 96 -11.01 5.07 9.55
CA VAL A 96 -10.39 3.84 9.00
C VAL A 96 -10.85 2.65 9.82
N GLU A 97 -11.49 1.68 9.15
CA GLU A 97 -11.85 0.41 9.75
C GLU A 97 -10.62 -0.50 9.83
N VAL A 98 -10.39 -1.17 10.97
CA VAL A 98 -9.26 -2.07 11.15
C VAL A 98 -9.67 -3.41 11.76
N HIS A 99 -9.08 -4.51 11.26
CA HIS A 99 -9.23 -5.86 11.81
C HIS A 99 -7.87 -6.54 11.97
N LEU A 100 -7.62 -7.11 13.14
CA LEU A 100 -6.38 -7.84 13.44
C LEU A 100 -6.19 -9.06 12.53
N SER A 101 -7.24 -9.88 12.40
CA SER A 101 -7.23 -11.10 11.59
C SER A 101 -7.59 -10.84 10.13
N ASN A 102 -7.13 -11.72 9.24
CA ASN A 102 -7.61 -11.73 7.86
C ASN A 102 -9.06 -12.25 7.83
N VAL A 103 -10.02 -11.33 7.75
CA VAL A 103 -11.45 -11.65 7.75
C VAL A 103 -11.87 -12.48 6.54
N MET A 104 -11.12 -12.41 5.42
CA MET A 104 -11.42 -13.16 4.21
C MET A 104 -11.00 -14.64 4.28
N GLU A 105 -10.18 -15.01 5.25
CA GLU A 105 -9.78 -16.41 5.54
C GLU A 105 -10.62 -17.02 6.66
N ARG A 106 -11.67 -16.36 7.09
CA ARG A 106 -12.55 -16.77 8.17
C ARG A 106 -13.93 -17.16 7.66
N GLU A 107 -14.91 -17.27 8.57
CA GLU A 107 -16.28 -17.65 8.22
C GLU A 107 -16.91 -16.66 7.24
N THR A 108 -17.66 -17.11 6.25
CA THR A 108 -18.19 -16.31 5.14
C THR A 108 -18.97 -15.07 5.56
N PHE A 109 -19.67 -15.11 6.72
CA PHE A 109 -20.37 -13.92 7.21
C PHE A 109 -19.42 -12.77 7.58
N ARG A 110 -18.11 -13.05 7.77
CA ARG A 110 -17.09 -12.03 8.06
C ARG A 110 -16.53 -11.34 6.82
N HIS A 111 -16.79 -11.88 5.63
CA HIS A 111 -16.31 -11.31 4.39
C HIS A 111 -17.02 -10.01 4.02
N HIS A 112 -18.12 -9.68 4.68
CA HIS A 112 -18.88 -8.46 4.43
C HIS A 112 -18.81 -7.53 5.65
N SER A 113 -18.36 -6.31 5.43
CA SER A 113 -18.46 -5.20 6.38
C SER A 113 -19.57 -4.25 5.94
N VAL A 114 -20.51 -3.97 6.83
CA VAL A 114 -21.51 -2.92 6.59
C VAL A 114 -20.96 -1.52 6.83
N LEU A 115 -19.76 -1.42 7.46
CA LEU A 115 -19.10 -0.15 7.77
C LEU A 115 -18.15 0.32 6.65
N ALA A 116 -17.64 -0.60 5.82
CA ALA A 116 -16.59 -0.31 4.84
C ALA A 116 -16.95 0.82 3.87
N GLU A 117 -18.23 0.94 3.47
CA GLU A 117 -18.68 1.96 2.52
C GLU A 117 -18.68 3.39 3.09
N VAL A 118 -18.72 3.54 4.42
CA VAL A 118 -18.70 4.83 5.13
C VAL A 118 -17.33 5.13 5.77
N CYS A 119 -16.37 4.24 5.62
CA CYS A 119 -14.99 4.42 6.02
C CYS A 119 -14.12 4.84 4.82
N ILE A 120 -13.11 5.67 5.05
CA ILE A 120 -12.18 6.07 3.97
C ILE A 120 -11.29 4.92 3.53
N HIS A 121 -11.11 3.91 4.39
CA HIS A 121 -10.31 2.71 4.10
C HIS A 121 -10.61 1.59 5.09
N THR A 122 -10.32 0.33 4.69
CA THR A 122 -10.40 -0.86 5.55
C THR A 122 -9.08 -1.61 5.51
N ILE A 123 -8.51 -1.91 6.69
CA ILE A 123 -7.26 -2.67 6.87
C ILE A 123 -7.57 -3.94 7.65
N TYR A 124 -7.09 -5.09 7.19
CA TYR A 124 -7.29 -6.37 7.87
C TYR A 124 -6.11 -7.34 7.67
N GLY A 125 -5.93 -8.27 8.60
CA GLY A 125 -4.95 -9.35 8.46
C GLY A 125 -3.50 -8.96 8.70
N ARG A 126 -3.27 -7.78 9.33
CA ARG A 126 -1.93 -7.25 9.61
C ARG A 126 -1.59 -7.26 11.11
N GLY A 127 -2.36 -7.99 11.94
CA GLY A 127 -2.15 -7.99 13.37
C GLY A 127 -2.23 -6.59 13.99
N ILE A 128 -1.43 -6.33 15.03
CA ILE A 128 -1.39 -5.02 15.70
C ILE A 128 -0.75 -3.94 14.81
N ALA A 129 0.18 -4.29 13.93
CA ALA A 129 0.77 -3.33 12.98
C ALA A 129 -0.26 -2.67 12.05
N GLY A 130 -1.43 -3.30 11.82
CA GLY A 130 -2.55 -2.73 11.08
C GLY A 130 -3.06 -1.40 11.65
N TYR A 131 -2.88 -1.16 12.94
CA TYR A 131 -3.29 0.09 13.58
C TYR A 131 -2.34 1.24 13.27
N ALA A 132 -1.04 0.98 13.22
CA ALA A 132 -0.06 1.96 12.77
C ALA A 132 -0.32 2.34 11.29
N ASN A 133 -0.63 1.35 10.45
CA ASN A 133 -1.02 1.61 9.05
C ASN A 133 -2.31 2.47 8.97
N ALA A 134 -3.32 2.19 9.81
CA ALA A 134 -4.56 2.97 9.86
C ALA A 134 -4.32 4.43 10.27
N LEU A 135 -3.46 4.67 11.25
CA LEU A 135 -3.04 6.02 11.66
C LEU A 135 -2.28 6.73 10.55
N GLY A 136 -1.35 6.05 9.87
CA GLY A 136 -0.66 6.57 8.69
C GLY A 136 -1.62 6.96 7.58
N ARG A 137 -2.63 6.12 7.32
CA ARG A 137 -3.67 6.38 6.32
C ARG A 137 -4.52 7.61 6.67
N LEU A 138 -4.95 7.76 7.93
CA LEU A 138 -5.66 8.95 8.41
C LEU A 138 -4.80 10.20 8.27
N HIS A 139 -3.54 10.13 8.72
CA HIS A 139 -2.60 11.24 8.60
C HIS A 139 -2.40 11.67 7.15
N ALA A 140 -2.26 10.71 6.24
CA ALA A 140 -2.11 10.98 4.81
C ALA A 140 -3.34 11.68 4.24
N HIS A 141 -4.54 11.15 4.54
CA HIS A 141 -5.79 11.73 4.08
C HIS A 141 -6.00 13.16 4.58
N LEU A 142 -5.73 13.41 5.86
CA LEU A 142 -5.91 14.74 6.49
C LEU A 142 -4.83 15.76 6.12
N SER A 143 -3.63 15.30 5.78
CA SER A 143 -2.51 16.18 5.39
C SER A 143 -2.63 16.64 3.95
N HIS A 144 -3.05 15.76 3.06
CA HIS A 144 -3.21 16.02 1.64
C HIS A 144 -4.19 14.99 1.06
N ALA A 145 -5.47 15.31 1.09
CA ALA A 145 -6.52 14.44 0.56
C ALA A 145 -6.28 14.17 -0.93
N PRO A 146 -6.30 12.92 -1.38
CA PRO A 146 -6.17 12.59 -2.79
C PRO A 146 -7.46 12.89 -3.54
N GLU A 147 -7.33 13.26 -4.81
CA GLU A 147 -8.40 13.04 -5.77
C GLU A 147 -8.47 11.54 -6.08
N VAL A 148 -9.67 10.96 -6.01
CA VAL A 148 -9.89 9.54 -6.31
C VAL A 148 -10.44 9.40 -7.73
N VAL A 149 -9.66 8.81 -8.62
CA VAL A 149 -10.00 8.58 -10.01
C VAL A 149 -10.20 7.09 -10.27
N ARG A 150 -11.25 6.71 -11.00
CA ARG A 150 -11.45 5.31 -11.43
C ARG A 150 -10.90 5.09 -12.84
N TYR A 151 -10.02 4.11 -12.99
CA TYR A 151 -9.50 3.72 -14.30
C TYR A 151 -10.20 2.49 -14.92
N GLY A 152 -11.21 1.94 -14.23
CA GLY A 152 -11.98 0.79 -14.71
C GLY A 152 -13.17 0.45 -13.80
N PRO A 153 -13.95 -0.60 -14.14
CA PRO A 153 -15.21 -0.91 -13.47
C PRO A 153 -15.07 -1.68 -12.14
N HIS A 154 -13.88 -2.29 -11.86
CA HIS A 154 -13.69 -3.04 -10.63
C HIS A 154 -13.53 -2.09 -9.43
N PRO A 155 -13.98 -2.44 -8.21
CA PRO A 155 -13.76 -1.64 -7.01
C PRO A 155 -12.28 -1.25 -6.78
N ASP A 156 -11.34 -2.14 -7.08
CA ASP A 156 -9.90 -1.90 -6.96
C ASP A 156 -9.30 -1.10 -8.13
N HIS A 157 -10.07 -0.73 -9.15
CA HIS A 157 -9.58 0.12 -10.23
C HIS A 157 -9.61 1.58 -9.80
N LEU A 158 -8.73 1.94 -8.87
CA LEU A 158 -8.63 3.27 -8.25
C LEU A 158 -7.22 3.84 -8.37
N LEU A 159 -7.14 5.13 -8.64
CA LEU A 159 -5.97 5.97 -8.52
C LEU A 159 -6.22 7.02 -7.44
N GLU A 160 -5.30 7.19 -6.52
CA GLU A 160 -5.27 8.32 -5.60
C GLU A 160 -4.24 9.33 -6.09
N VAL A 161 -4.73 10.41 -6.67
CA VAL A 161 -3.90 11.45 -7.27
C VAL A 161 -3.68 12.56 -6.26
N ARG A 162 -2.43 12.91 -6.01
CA ARG A 162 -2.03 14.09 -5.24
C ARG A 162 -1.16 14.97 -6.11
N LEU A 163 -1.61 16.18 -6.34
CA LEU A 163 -0.91 17.14 -7.19
C LEU A 163 -0.01 18.05 -6.34
N PRO A 164 1.15 18.47 -6.84
CA PRO A 164 1.94 19.53 -6.21
C PRO A 164 1.22 20.89 -6.30
N ASP A 165 1.66 21.84 -5.49
CA ASP A 165 1.17 23.22 -5.58
C ASP A 165 1.51 23.83 -6.94
N GLY A 166 0.59 24.66 -7.45
CA GLY A 166 0.77 25.36 -8.73
C GLY A 166 -0.13 24.83 -9.87
N GLY A 167 0.09 25.35 -11.06
CA GLY A 167 -0.66 24.91 -12.24
C GLY A 167 0.03 23.77 -12.97
N GLY A 168 -0.76 22.80 -13.46
CA GLY A 168 -0.27 21.68 -14.26
C GLY A 168 -0.07 22.01 -15.75
N PRO A 169 0.22 21.02 -16.61
CA PRO A 169 0.37 19.61 -16.22
C PRO A 169 1.69 19.32 -15.47
N HIS A 170 1.66 18.39 -14.53
CA HIS A 170 2.77 18.04 -13.67
C HIS A 170 3.46 16.73 -14.10
N PRO A 171 4.78 16.58 -13.92
CA PRO A 171 5.42 15.27 -13.98
C PRO A 171 4.82 14.37 -12.88
N ALA A 172 4.71 13.07 -13.15
CA ALA A 172 4.05 12.17 -12.21
C ALA A 172 4.77 10.83 -12.01
N VAL A 173 4.56 10.27 -10.82
CA VAL A 173 5.01 8.93 -10.43
C VAL A 173 3.79 8.06 -10.12
N VAL A 174 3.65 6.97 -10.86
CA VAL A 174 2.70 5.91 -10.52
C VAL A 174 3.34 5.01 -9.46
N LEU A 175 2.67 4.88 -8.33
CA LEU A 175 3.11 4.07 -7.19
C LEU A 175 2.36 2.73 -7.18
N LEU A 176 3.11 1.63 -7.10
CA LEU A 176 2.59 0.27 -7.09
C LEU A 176 3.00 -0.42 -5.78
N HIS A 177 2.02 -0.73 -4.94
CA HIS A 177 2.27 -1.29 -3.62
C HIS A 177 2.74 -2.75 -3.64
N GLY A 178 3.28 -3.20 -2.51
CA GLY A 178 3.76 -4.56 -2.27
C GLY A 178 2.71 -5.49 -1.65
N GLY A 179 3.20 -6.46 -0.86
CA GLY A 179 2.38 -7.41 -0.12
C GLY A 179 2.19 -8.75 -0.82
N PHE A 180 3.19 -9.22 -1.58
CA PHE A 180 3.17 -10.51 -2.27
C PHE A 180 1.92 -10.73 -3.14
N TRP A 181 1.41 -9.66 -3.74
CA TRP A 181 0.17 -9.66 -4.56
C TRP A 181 -1.09 -10.14 -3.82
N ARG A 182 -1.08 -10.21 -2.47
CA ARG A 182 -2.21 -10.69 -1.64
C ARG A 182 -3.19 -9.56 -1.34
N HIS A 183 -4.48 -9.88 -1.31
CA HIS A 183 -5.57 -8.91 -1.20
C HIS A 183 -5.60 -8.08 0.11
N GLN A 184 -5.00 -8.57 1.21
CA GLN A 184 -4.94 -7.82 2.47
C GLN A 184 -3.97 -6.64 2.47
N TRP A 185 -3.09 -6.54 1.46
CA TRP A 185 -2.19 -5.42 1.27
C TRP A 185 -2.73 -4.52 0.18
N THR A 186 -2.73 -3.22 0.43
CA THR A 186 -3.34 -2.21 -0.42
C THR A 186 -2.40 -1.02 -0.57
N ARG A 187 -2.78 -0.05 -1.40
CA ARG A 187 -2.00 1.14 -1.73
C ARG A 187 -1.59 1.98 -0.51
N ASP A 188 -2.30 1.88 0.63
CA ASP A 188 -1.97 2.60 1.87
C ASP A 188 -0.53 2.40 2.35
N THR A 189 0.10 1.29 1.98
CA THR A 189 1.52 1.02 2.32
C THR A 189 2.49 2.02 1.71
N LEU A 190 2.10 2.70 0.62
CA LEU A 190 2.90 3.73 -0.05
C LEU A 190 2.43 5.15 0.25
N ASP A 191 1.46 5.36 1.15
CA ASP A 191 1.01 6.70 1.54
C ASP A 191 2.14 7.62 2.00
N PRO A 192 3.15 7.16 2.76
CA PRO A 192 4.25 8.03 3.17
C PRO A 192 5.00 8.65 1.99
N VAL A 193 5.35 7.84 1.00
CA VAL A 193 6.06 8.33 -0.20
C VAL A 193 5.12 9.06 -1.16
N ALA A 194 3.83 8.70 -1.19
CA ALA A 194 2.81 9.42 -1.96
C ALA A 194 2.57 10.85 -1.43
N LEU A 195 2.75 11.08 -0.13
CA LEU A 195 2.71 12.41 0.48
C LEU A 195 3.99 13.22 0.26
N ASP A 196 5.12 12.54 0.11
CA ASP A 196 6.42 13.19 -0.04
C ASP A 196 6.59 13.80 -1.45
N LEU A 197 6.20 13.10 -2.50
CA LEU A 197 6.41 13.49 -3.89
C LEU A 197 5.83 14.86 -4.25
N PRO A 198 4.57 15.22 -3.90
CA PRO A 198 4.01 16.53 -4.23
C PRO A 198 4.78 17.71 -3.61
N ARG A 199 5.37 17.52 -2.42
CA ARG A 199 6.22 18.52 -1.77
C ARG A 199 7.49 18.85 -2.55
N HIS A 200 7.82 17.99 -3.53
CA HIS A 200 8.99 18.11 -4.39
C HIS A 200 8.63 18.37 -5.86
N GLY A 201 7.39 18.78 -6.13
CA GLY A 201 6.96 19.17 -7.48
C GLY A 201 6.59 18.01 -8.41
N ILE A 202 6.41 16.80 -7.88
CA ILE A 202 6.03 15.60 -8.64
C ILE A 202 4.64 15.15 -8.18
N ALA A 203 3.69 14.99 -9.09
CA ALA A 203 2.40 14.40 -8.76
C ALA A 203 2.58 12.92 -8.38
N SER A 204 1.94 12.48 -7.30
CA SER A 204 1.89 11.06 -6.93
C SER A 204 0.57 10.45 -7.34
N VAL A 205 0.61 9.28 -7.97
CA VAL A 205 -0.56 8.51 -8.37
C VAL A 205 -0.46 7.13 -7.72
N ASN A 206 -1.06 6.99 -6.55
CA ASN A 206 -1.01 5.76 -5.77
C ASN A 206 -2.10 4.80 -6.28
N ALA A 207 -1.71 3.79 -7.05
CA ALA A 207 -2.61 2.90 -7.76
C ALA A 207 -2.98 1.68 -6.91
N GLU A 208 -4.28 1.36 -6.92
CA GLU A 208 -4.79 0.08 -6.47
C GLU A 208 -5.01 -0.83 -7.69
N TYR A 209 -4.89 -2.12 -7.53
CA TYR A 209 -5.06 -3.12 -8.58
C TYR A 209 -5.64 -4.42 -7.99
N ARG A 210 -6.25 -5.26 -8.80
CA ARG A 210 -6.76 -6.57 -8.34
C ARG A 210 -5.61 -7.49 -7.92
N ARG A 211 -5.77 -8.11 -6.77
CA ARG A 211 -4.79 -9.00 -6.14
C ARG A 211 -5.31 -10.43 -6.03
N VAL A 212 -4.41 -11.36 -5.75
CA VAL A 212 -4.75 -12.74 -5.42
C VAL A 212 -5.69 -12.77 -4.21
N GLY A 213 -6.81 -13.46 -4.35
CA GLY A 213 -7.89 -13.49 -3.37
C GLY A 213 -8.99 -12.44 -3.58
N ALA A 214 -8.77 -11.48 -4.51
CA ALA A 214 -9.75 -10.45 -4.89
C ALA A 214 -9.87 -10.32 -6.42
N GLY A 215 -9.91 -11.42 -7.13
CA GLY A 215 -10.10 -11.46 -8.58
C GLY A 215 -8.86 -11.15 -9.42
N GLY A 216 -7.70 -10.96 -8.80
CA GLY A 216 -6.42 -10.70 -9.47
C GLY A 216 -5.48 -11.90 -9.45
N GLY A 217 -4.26 -11.65 -9.87
CA GLY A 217 -3.17 -12.61 -10.08
C GLY A 217 -2.75 -12.67 -11.56
N GLY A 218 -1.50 -13.02 -11.82
CA GLY A 218 -0.96 -13.20 -13.16
C GLY A 218 -1.31 -12.07 -14.12
N THR A 219 -1.78 -12.43 -15.30
CA THR A 219 -2.13 -11.50 -16.38
C THR A 219 -3.16 -10.45 -15.96
N THR A 220 -4.15 -10.82 -15.13
CA THR A 220 -5.19 -9.89 -14.67
C THR A 220 -4.61 -8.71 -13.89
N THR A 221 -3.71 -8.96 -12.95
CA THR A 221 -3.01 -7.89 -12.20
C THR A 221 -2.14 -7.04 -13.13
N LEU A 222 -1.46 -7.66 -14.08
CA LEU A 222 -0.61 -6.95 -15.04
C LEU A 222 -1.43 -6.05 -15.98
N GLU A 223 -2.61 -6.50 -16.41
CA GLU A 223 -3.54 -5.69 -17.21
C GLU A 223 -4.06 -4.49 -16.40
N ASP A 224 -4.35 -4.68 -15.11
CA ASP A 224 -4.76 -3.58 -14.24
C ASP A 224 -3.65 -2.52 -14.09
N VAL A 225 -2.40 -2.95 -13.92
CA VAL A 225 -1.24 -2.03 -13.87
C VAL A 225 -1.10 -1.24 -15.16
N ARG A 226 -1.26 -1.89 -16.32
CA ARG A 226 -1.25 -1.21 -17.62
C ARG A 226 -2.36 -0.17 -17.69
N ALA A 227 -3.58 -0.54 -17.29
CA ALA A 227 -4.73 0.35 -17.31
C ALA A 227 -4.57 1.52 -16.31
N ALA A 228 -3.96 1.29 -15.15
CA ALA A 228 -3.66 2.33 -14.17
C ALA A 228 -2.68 3.38 -14.72
N ILE A 229 -1.62 2.94 -15.42
CA ILE A 229 -0.66 3.85 -16.08
C ILE A 229 -1.35 4.64 -17.19
N ALA A 230 -2.20 4.00 -18.01
CA ALA A 230 -2.98 4.68 -19.04
C ALA A 230 -3.94 5.72 -18.43
N GLY A 231 -4.70 5.34 -17.39
CA GLY A 231 -5.58 6.26 -16.68
C GLY A 231 -4.83 7.43 -16.01
N THR A 232 -3.58 7.21 -15.62
CA THR A 232 -2.71 8.31 -15.15
C THR A 232 -2.35 9.26 -16.28
N ALA A 233 -1.98 8.73 -17.44
CA ALA A 233 -1.62 9.55 -18.61
C ALA A 233 -2.81 10.34 -19.16
N ASP A 234 -4.03 9.87 -18.96
CA ASP A 234 -5.28 10.56 -19.37
C ASP A 234 -5.71 11.67 -18.41
N HIS A 235 -5.06 11.80 -17.24
CA HIS A 235 -5.42 12.80 -16.23
C HIS A 235 -5.00 14.22 -16.71
N PRO A 236 -5.92 15.22 -16.70
CA PRO A 236 -5.68 16.53 -17.32
C PRO A 236 -4.55 17.35 -16.68
N GLU A 237 -4.26 17.12 -15.38
CA GLU A 237 -3.20 17.83 -14.64
C GLU A 237 -1.86 17.08 -14.67
N ILE A 238 -1.74 15.98 -15.44
CA ILE A 238 -0.51 15.17 -15.54
C ILE A 238 0.10 15.27 -16.94
N ASP A 239 1.42 15.50 -16.99
CA ASP A 239 2.19 15.43 -18.24
C ASP A 239 2.49 13.96 -18.58
N ALA A 240 1.73 13.41 -19.54
CA ALA A 240 1.91 12.04 -20.03
C ALA A 240 3.31 11.77 -20.61
N GLY A 241 4.06 12.80 -21.00
CA GLY A 241 5.45 12.70 -21.46
C GLY A 241 6.48 12.65 -20.33
N GLN A 242 6.08 12.88 -19.09
CA GLN A 242 6.92 12.94 -17.88
C GLN A 242 6.40 11.99 -16.81
N LEU A 243 6.29 10.70 -17.16
CA LEU A 243 5.84 9.65 -16.25
C LEU A 243 6.99 8.75 -15.81
N ALA A 244 6.99 8.39 -14.53
CA ALA A 244 7.80 7.31 -13.97
C ALA A 244 6.91 6.33 -13.20
N VAL A 245 7.40 5.12 -12.99
CA VAL A 245 6.74 4.11 -12.18
C VAL A 245 7.66 3.67 -11.05
N VAL A 246 7.14 3.60 -9.84
CA VAL A 246 7.85 3.14 -8.65
C VAL A 246 7.03 2.05 -7.98
N GLY A 247 7.65 0.94 -7.66
CA GLY A 247 6.97 -0.13 -6.95
C GLY A 247 7.79 -0.70 -5.81
N HIS A 248 7.11 -1.10 -4.74
CA HIS A 248 7.74 -1.72 -3.59
C HIS A 248 7.46 -3.23 -3.56
N SER A 249 8.47 -4.06 -3.28
CA SER A 249 8.32 -5.51 -3.11
C SER A 249 7.65 -6.16 -4.34
N ALA A 250 6.48 -6.78 -4.20
CA ALA A 250 5.65 -7.25 -5.31
C ALA A 250 5.31 -6.12 -6.30
N GLY A 251 5.15 -4.88 -5.84
CA GLY A 251 4.99 -3.71 -6.70
C GLY A 251 6.25 -3.38 -7.51
N GLY A 252 7.44 -3.66 -6.96
CA GLY A 252 8.70 -3.53 -7.70
C GLY A 252 8.80 -4.49 -8.89
N HIS A 253 8.25 -5.70 -8.76
CA HIS A 253 8.03 -6.61 -9.87
C HIS A 253 7.13 -5.96 -10.93
N LEU A 254 5.98 -5.42 -10.50
CA LEU A 254 4.99 -4.80 -11.40
C LEU A 254 5.56 -3.56 -12.11
N ALA A 255 6.37 -2.76 -11.43
CA ALA A 255 6.99 -1.56 -12.00
C ALA A 255 7.99 -1.91 -13.12
N LEU A 256 8.86 -2.89 -12.89
CA LEU A 256 9.81 -3.34 -13.93
C LEU A 256 9.10 -4.06 -15.07
N TRP A 257 8.04 -4.83 -14.78
CA TRP A 257 7.22 -5.44 -15.82
C TRP A 257 6.55 -4.36 -16.69
N ALA A 258 5.97 -3.34 -16.08
CA ALA A 258 5.33 -2.24 -16.78
C ALA A 258 6.30 -1.48 -17.71
N ALA A 259 7.57 -1.37 -17.31
CA ALA A 259 8.63 -0.73 -18.08
C ALA A 259 9.10 -1.56 -19.29
N SER A 260 8.72 -2.83 -19.39
CA SER A 260 9.06 -3.68 -20.51
C SER A 260 8.14 -3.41 -21.72
N ARG A 261 8.54 -3.90 -22.88
CA ARG A 261 7.71 -3.84 -24.10
C ARG A 261 6.38 -4.57 -24.00
N ALA A 262 6.26 -5.52 -23.05
CA ALA A 262 5.02 -6.22 -22.76
C ALA A 262 4.10 -5.40 -21.83
N GLY A 263 4.64 -4.42 -21.11
CA GLY A 263 3.96 -3.67 -20.05
C GLY A 263 3.05 -2.57 -20.56
N THR A 264 3.59 -1.47 -21.03
CA THR A 264 2.81 -0.32 -21.49
C THR A 264 3.38 0.28 -22.78
N GLU A 265 2.50 0.88 -23.58
CA GLU A 265 2.91 1.69 -24.76
C GLU A 265 3.21 3.15 -24.35
N ILE A 266 2.84 3.55 -23.13
CA ILE A 266 3.11 4.89 -22.58
C ILE A 266 4.60 4.99 -22.27
N PRO A 267 5.34 5.98 -22.80
CA PRO A 267 6.75 6.13 -22.49
C PRO A 267 6.98 6.44 -21.01
N LEU A 268 7.80 5.63 -20.34
CA LEU A 268 8.22 5.85 -18.97
C LEU A 268 9.64 6.41 -18.94
N ARG A 269 9.88 7.44 -18.15
CA ARG A 269 11.20 8.06 -17.96
C ARG A 269 12.10 7.26 -17.05
N LEU A 270 11.52 6.56 -16.08
CA LEU A 270 12.23 5.71 -15.11
C LEU A 270 11.28 4.66 -14.54
N ALA A 271 11.78 3.46 -14.33
CA ALA A 271 11.12 2.43 -13.53
C ALA A 271 11.98 2.12 -12.30
N ALA A 272 11.44 2.33 -11.10
CA ALA A 272 12.15 2.02 -9.85
C ALA A 272 11.50 0.84 -9.12
N SER A 273 12.34 -0.13 -8.77
CA SER A 273 11.99 -1.32 -8.01
C SER A 273 12.61 -1.25 -6.61
N LEU A 274 11.79 -1.00 -5.61
CA LEU A 274 12.20 -0.89 -4.22
C LEU A 274 11.99 -2.23 -3.53
N ALA A 275 13.06 -2.90 -3.14
CA ALA A 275 13.05 -4.24 -2.53
C ALA A 275 12.25 -5.28 -3.36
N GLY A 276 12.36 -5.23 -4.70
CA GLY A 276 11.42 -5.89 -5.61
C GLY A 276 11.73 -7.34 -5.94
N VAL A 277 10.67 -8.12 -6.22
CA VAL A 277 10.74 -9.49 -6.72
C VAL A 277 10.99 -9.46 -8.24
N THR A 278 12.23 -9.36 -8.66
CA THR A 278 12.63 -9.12 -10.06
C THR A 278 12.74 -10.39 -10.92
N ASP A 279 12.75 -11.56 -10.30
CA ASP A 279 12.91 -12.89 -10.92
C ASP A 279 11.89 -13.86 -10.30
N LEU A 280 10.78 -14.09 -11.02
CA LEU A 280 9.70 -14.95 -10.52
C LEU A 280 10.08 -16.43 -10.49
N GLU A 281 10.94 -16.91 -11.42
CA GLU A 281 11.39 -18.30 -11.41
C GLU A 281 12.24 -18.60 -10.17
N ARG A 282 13.12 -17.64 -9.81
CA ARG A 282 13.86 -17.70 -8.56
C ARG A 282 12.92 -17.60 -7.35
N GLY A 283 11.97 -16.65 -7.36
CA GLY A 283 11.00 -16.47 -6.28
C GLY A 283 10.16 -17.73 -6.01
N ARG A 284 9.81 -18.46 -7.06
CA ARG A 284 9.14 -19.77 -6.97
C ARG A 284 10.03 -20.80 -6.28
N ARG A 285 11.30 -20.92 -6.70
CA ARG A 285 12.28 -21.86 -6.09
C ARG A 285 12.56 -21.54 -4.63
N ASP A 286 12.74 -20.28 -4.34
CA ASP A 286 13.05 -19.76 -2.98
C ASP A 286 11.79 -19.76 -2.08
N ARG A 287 10.60 -20.10 -2.64
CA ARG A 287 9.29 -20.09 -1.96
C ARG A 287 8.98 -18.76 -1.28
N LEU A 288 9.35 -17.65 -1.92
CA LEU A 288 9.10 -16.32 -1.36
C LEU A 288 7.64 -16.15 -0.92
N GLY A 289 7.46 -15.58 0.28
CA GLY A 289 6.15 -15.33 0.86
C GLY A 289 5.27 -16.59 0.95
N ASP A 290 5.85 -17.75 1.34
CA ASP A 290 5.15 -19.02 1.44
C ASP A 290 4.42 -19.46 0.14
N GLY A 291 5.13 -19.35 -1.00
CA GLY A 291 4.60 -19.73 -2.30
C GLY A 291 3.73 -18.64 -2.97
N ALA A 292 3.96 -17.38 -2.61
CA ALA A 292 3.21 -16.26 -3.18
C ALA A 292 3.34 -16.16 -4.71
N VAL A 293 4.48 -16.53 -5.29
CA VAL A 293 4.68 -16.57 -6.75
C VAL A 293 3.75 -17.59 -7.42
N ASP A 294 3.62 -18.78 -6.85
CA ASP A 294 2.69 -19.80 -7.39
C ASP A 294 1.23 -19.34 -7.28
N ALA A 295 0.88 -18.72 -6.17
CA ALA A 295 -0.45 -18.12 -5.97
C ALA A 295 -0.72 -17.00 -6.99
N PHE A 296 0.27 -16.13 -7.24
CA PHE A 296 0.17 -15.06 -8.24
C PHE A 296 -0.02 -15.61 -9.64
N LEU A 297 0.74 -16.62 -10.02
CA LEU A 297 0.67 -17.23 -11.36
C LEU A 297 -0.54 -18.17 -11.55
N GLY A 298 -1.26 -18.51 -10.47
CA GLY A 298 -2.40 -19.44 -10.53
C GLY A 298 -2.02 -20.83 -11.05
N GLY A 299 -0.78 -21.28 -10.81
CA GLY A 299 -0.22 -22.52 -11.33
C GLY A 299 0.27 -22.44 -12.78
N GLY A 300 0.25 -21.25 -13.39
CA GLY A 300 0.75 -21.00 -14.73
C GLY A 300 2.28 -20.94 -14.82
N GLU A 301 2.77 -20.78 -16.04
CA GLU A 301 4.19 -20.58 -16.31
C GLU A 301 4.64 -19.15 -15.95
N VAL A 302 5.90 -18.99 -15.60
CA VAL A 302 6.52 -17.70 -15.32
C VAL A 302 6.54 -16.83 -16.57
N GLY A 303 7.16 -17.28 -17.64
CA GLY A 303 7.17 -16.68 -18.96
C GLY A 303 7.28 -15.16 -18.97
N ALA A 304 6.37 -14.52 -19.69
CA ALA A 304 6.33 -13.05 -19.84
C ALA A 304 5.86 -12.29 -18.58
N HIS A 305 5.71 -12.97 -17.42
CA HIS A 305 5.39 -12.32 -16.17
C HIS A 305 6.65 -11.86 -15.40
N SER A 306 7.82 -12.44 -15.67
CA SER A 306 9.05 -12.17 -14.93
C SER A 306 9.89 -11.06 -15.57
N PRO A 307 10.16 -9.93 -14.89
CA PRO A 307 10.89 -8.81 -15.47
C PRO A 307 12.26 -9.18 -16.03
N ILE A 308 13.00 -10.06 -15.35
CA ILE A 308 14.35 -10.46 -15.79
C ILE A 308 14.34 -11.20 -17.14
N ASP A 309 13.21 -11.88 -17.47
CA ASP A 309 13.05 -12.61 -18.72
C ASP A 309 12.59 -11.69 -19.88
N LEU A 310 12.25 -10.43 -19.57
CA LEU A 310 11.80 -9.42 -20.52
C LEU A 310 12.90 -8.42 -20.94
N LEU A 311 14.14 -8.64 -20.47
CA LEU A 311 15.27 -7.78 -20.82
C LEU A 311 15.65 -7.89 -22.31
N PRO A 312 16.04 -6.79 -22.98
CA PRO A 312 16.13 -5.45 -22.45
C PRO A 312 14.74 -4.79 -22.30
N LEU A 313 14.55 -4.02 -21.21
CA LEU A 313 13.32 -3.25 -20.98
C LEU A 313 13.18 -2.10 -21.98
N GLY A 314 14.30 -1.42 -22.26
CA GLY A 314 14.35 -0.21 -23.08
C GLY A 314 13.96 1.06 -22.32
N THR A 315 13.65 0.96 -21.04
CA THR A 315 13.39 2.06 -20.10
C THR A 315 14.50 2.07 -19.04
N PRO A 316 15.06 3.24 -18.67
CA PRO A 316 15.98 3.33 -17.56
C PRO A 316 15.39 2.72 -16.29
N SER A 317 16.18 1.95 -15.54
CA SER A 317 15.70 1.27 -14.34
C SER A 317 16.59 1.50 -13.13
N LEU A 318 15.96 1.58 -11.95
CA LEU A 318 16.61 1.73 -10.65
C LEU A 318 16.13 0.62 -9.71
N CYS A 319 17.06 -0.17 -9.19
CA CYS A 319 16.77 -1.09 -8.09
C CYS A 319 17.32 -0.53 -6.78
N VAL A 320 16.50 -0.52 -5.73
CA VAL A 320 16.89 -0.04 -4.39
C VAL A 320 16.60 -1.14 -3.38
N HIS A 321 17.58 -1.50 -2.52
CA HIS A 321 17.41 -2.63 -1.62
C HIS A 321 18.24 -2.49 -0.35
N GLY A 322 17.72 -3.00 0.76
CA GLY A 322 18.45 -3.12 2.02
C GLY A 322 19.14 -4.49 2.16
N THR A 323 20.30 -4.54 2.81
CA THR A 323 21.05 -5.82 3.01
C THR A 323 20.46 -6.71 4.09
N LEU A 324 19.61 -6.17 4.98
CA LEU A 324 18.90 -6.93 6.01
C LEU A 324 17.43 -7.20 5.66
N ASP A 325 17.09 -7.12 4.37
CA ASP A 325 15.75 -7.49 3.89
C ASP A 325 15.49 -8.99 4.11
N ASP A 326 14.55 -9.32 4.98
CA ASP A 326 14.15 -10.67 5.34
C ASP A 326 12.99 -11.23 4.51
N ALA A 327 12.33 -10.37 3.71
CA ALA A 327 11.23 -10.74 2.85
C ALA A 327 11.67 -11.09 1.42
N VAL A 328 12.55 -10.26 0.84
CA VAL A 328 13.11 -10.45 -0.50
C VAL A 328 14.62 -10.25 -0.43
N PRO A 329 15.44 -11.29 -0.69
CA PRO A 329 16.90 -11.17 -0.64
C PRO A 329 17.45 -10.10 -1.59
N VAL A 330 18.45 -9.32 -1.13
CA VAL A 330 19.09 -8.22 -1.89
C VAL A 330 19.61 -8.65 -3.26
N GLU A 331 19.99 -9.90 -3.42
CA GLU A 331 20.49 -10.48 -4.66
C GLU A 331 19.48 -10.45 -5.81
N TYR A 332 18.19 -10.28 -5.53
CA TYR A 332 17.17 -10.07 -6.59
C TYR A 332 17.46 -8.79 -7.34
N SER A 333 17.70 -7.68 -6.64
CA SER A 333 18.03 -6.38 -7.23
C SER A 333 19.40 -6.38 -7.92
N GLU A 334 20.44 -6.93 -7.27
CA GLU A 334 21.79 -6.99 -7.83
C GLU A 334 21.85 -7.80 -9.12
N ARG A 335 21.17 -8.96 -9.13
CA ARG A 335 21.13 -9.86 -10.28
C ARG A 335 20.39 -9.22 -11.45
N PHE A 336 19.23 -8.59 -11.18
CA PHE A 336 18.45 -7.90 -12.20
C PHE A 336 19.26 -6.77 -12.84
N ALA A 337 19.84 -5.87 -12.05
CA ALA A 337 20.61 -4.74 -12.57
C ALA A 337 21.82 -5.19 -13.39
N ARG A 338 22.48 -6.29 -12.98
CA ARG A 338 23.58 -6.91 -13.74
C ARG A 338 23.10 -7.46 -15.08
N ALA A 339 21.99 -8.19 -15.09
CA ALA A 339 21.41 -8.77 -16.31
C ALA A 339 20.92 -7.68 -17.26
N ALA A 340 20.25 -6.63 -16.75
CA ALA A 340 19.78 -5.50 -17.55
C ALA A 340 20.92 -4.77 -18.23
N ARG A 341 22.00 -4.44 -17.51
CA ARG A 341 23.22 -3.86 -18.12
C ARG A 341 23.84 -4.77 -19.18
N SER A 342 23.87 -6.08 -18.95
CA SER A 342 24.37 -7.03 -19.92
C SER A 342 23.51 -7.13 -21.17
N ALA A 343 22.21 -6.83 -21.07
CA ALA A 343 21.27 -6.74 -22.17
C ALA A 343 21.29 -5.39 -22.90
N GLY A 344 22.06 -4.40 -22.38
CA GLY A 344 22.20 -3.07 -22.97
C GLY A 344 21.28 -2.00 -22.36
N ASP A 345 20.58 -2.29 -21.30
CA ASP A 345 19.75 -1.31 -20.58
C ASP A 345 20.58 -0.39 -19.68
N ASP A 346 20.09 0.84 -19.50
CA ASP A 346 20.53 1.73 -18.42
C ASP A 346 19.87 1.29 -17.11
N ALA A 347 20.65 0.65 -16.24
CA ALA A 347 20.18 0.08 -15.00
C ALA A 347 21.11 0.43 -13.83
N GLU A 348 20.55 1.07 -12.79
CA GLU A 348 21.26 1.41 -11.56
C GLU A 348 20.81 0.49 -10.41
N VAL A 349 21.68 0.25 -9.43
CA VAL A 349 21.33 -0.40 -8.17
C VAL A 349 21.91 0.40 -7.01
N LEU A 350 21.06 0.69 -6.03
CA LEU A 350 21.40 1.32 -4.75
C LEU A 350 21.18 0.32 -3.62
N ILE A 351 22.22 0.06 -2.85
CA ILE A 351 22.16 -0.88 -1.72
C ILE A 351 22.39 -0.13 -0.42
N GLY A 352 21.45 -0.27 0.51
CA GLY A 352 21.56 0.23 1.87
C GLY A 352 22.11 -0.86 2.79
N ASP A 353 23.27 -0.58 3.40
CA ASP A 353 23.90 -1.53 4.32
C ASP A 353 23.24 -1.46 5.69
N GLY A 354 22.75 -2.58 6.19
CA GLY A 354 22.03 -2.67 7.45
C GLY A 354 20.55 -2.29 7.36
N ASP A 355 20.02 -1.99 6.18
CA ASP A 355 18.64 -1.56 5.97
C ASP A 355 17.72 -2.76 5.72
N ASP A 356 16.46 -2.64 6.17
CA ASP A 356 15.42 -3.65 6.05
C ASP A 356 14.55 -3.49 4.78
N HIS A 357 13.50 -4.31 4.69
CA HIS A 357 12.55 -4.33 3.58
C HIS A 357 11.79 -3.01 3.36
N PHE A 358 11.55 -2.22 4.42
CA PHE A 358 10.72 -1.02 4.39
C PHE A 358 11.53 0.29 4.29
N ALA A 359 12.82 0.25 4.58
CA ALA A 359 13.70 1.41 4.47
C ALA A 359 13.59 2.15 3.12
N PRO A 360 13.45 1.48 1.95
CA PRO A 360 13.30 2.16 0.66
C PRO A 360 12.01 2.96 0.48
N ILE A 361 10.99 2.79 1.33
CA ILE A 361 9.70 3.51 1.28
C ILE A 361 9.47 4.42 2.47
N ASP A 362 10.46 4.63 3.32
CA ASP A 362 10.44 5.63 4.39
C ASP A 362 10.92 6.97 3.83
N PRO A 363 10.07 8.02 3.80
CA PRO A 363 10.43 9.35 3.28
C PRO A 363 11.62 10.00 3.98
N SER A 364 11.91 9.63 5.22
CA SER A 364 13.04 10.14 6.01
C SER A 364 14.34 9.36 5.79
N HIS A 365 14.28 8.22 5.07
CA HIS A 365 15.44 7.35 4.89
C HIS A 365 16.28 7.76 3.67
N PRO A 366 17.63 7.67 3.76
CA PRO A 366 18.52 8.01 2.65
C PRO A 366 18.26 7.24 1.34
N LEU A 367 17.77 6.00 1.41
CA LEU A 367 17.42 5.21 0.22
C LEU A 367 16.25 5.84 -0.55
N TRP A 368 15.21 6.32 0.15
CA TRP A 368 14.13 7.05 -0.51
C TRP A 368 14.59 8.42 -1.02
N GLU A 369 15.39 9.15 -0.26
CA GLU A 369 15.94 10.43 -0.70
C GLU A 369 16.76 10.29 -1.99
N ALA A 370 17.58 9.24 -2.10
CA ALA A 370 18.32 8.92 -3.30
C ALA A 370 17.39 8.53 -4.46
N THR A 371 16.34 7.75 -4.19
CA THR A 371 15.31 7.38 -5.18
C THR A 371 14.61 8.63 -5.72
N ARG A 372 14.12 9.50 -4.82
CA ARG A 372 13.48 10.78 -5.17
C ARG A 372 14.40 11.67 -6.02
N SER A 373 15.68 11.74 -5.67
CA SER A 373 16.67 12.48 -6.46
C SER A 373 16.79 11.96 -7.90
N ARG A 374 16.73 10.63 -8.10
CA ARG A 374 16.74 10.03 -9.46
C ARG A 374 15.44 10.31 -10.21
N LEU A 375 14.30 10.28 -9.52
CA LEU A 375 13.00 10.65 -10.10
C LEU A 375 12.99 12.11 -10.58
N LEU A 376 13.47 13.04 -9.76
CA LEU A 376 13.61 14.44 -10.13
C LEU A 376 14.51 14.63 -11.35
N GLY A 377 15.64 13.91 -11.42
CA GLY A 377 16.54 13.98 -12.59
C GLY A 377 15.95 13.37 -13.86
N ALA A 378 15.06 12.39 -13.75
CA ALA A 378 14.43 11.73 -14.89
C ALA A 378 13.21 12.49 -15.43
N LEU A 379 12.51 13.21 -14.55
CA LEU A 379 11.24 13.90 -14.82
C LEU A 379 11.40 15.41 -15.02
N GLY A 380 12.54 16.00 -14.72
CA GLY A 380 12.84 17.41 -14.86
C GLY A 380 13.87 17.64 -15.87
#